data_a7a9fcb24b3a13990ba8ccfcdd20eb57
#
_entry.id   a7a9fcb24b3a13990ba8ccfcdd20eb57
#
_cell.length_a   1.000
_cell.length_b   1.000
_cell.length_c   1.000
_cell.angle_alpha   90.00
_cell.angle_beta   90.00
_cell.angle_gamma   90.00
#
_symmetry.space_group_name_H-M   'P 1'
#
loop_
_entity.id
_entity.type
_entity.pdbx_description
1 polymer ?
#
loop_
_entity_poly.entity_id
_entity_poly.type
_entity_poly.pdbx_seq_one_letter_code
_entity_poly.pdbx_strand_id
1 'polypeptide(L)'
;ILIKPILIPKLKLNKITNYNNRYRKTFKNEKVIFLDIVDELLENKDNFWDLERSEFFGTSTSLYGQDLLAKLFGLKILPSLFNQKIKSIIFDLDDTLYTGTVGEDGVEKIYLDKNQKKAEKKYSLLQKNGILLSISSKNNDSDIRDVFKKKILKKKLFFPIKANWSRKSKNIKDIQKILKISFKNILFIDNNISEVIEVKKTIPDINVFWTKNSQSLINCL
;
A
#
# COMPACT_ATOMS: atom_id res chain seq x y z
N ILE A 1 6.16 -21.28 4.39
CA ILE A 1 7.48 -20.89 4.96
C ILE A 1 7.77 -19.47 4.54
N LEU A 2 8.12 -18.62 5.49
CA LEU A 2 8.49 -17.23 5.27
C LEU A 2 10.01 -17.14 5.15
N ILE A 3 10.53 -16.64 4.03
CA ILE A 3 11.97 -16.44 3.86
C ILE A 3 12.25 -14.95 3.90
N LYS A 4 13.02 -14.54 4.90
CA LYS A 4 13.59 -13.19 5.00
C LYS A 4 14.65 -13.03 3.91
N PRO A 5 14.65 -11.96 3.13
CA PRO A 5 15.74 -11.69 2.19
C PRO A 5 17.07 -11.61 2.95
N ILE A 6 18.15 -12.04 2.31
CA ILE A 6 19.48 -11.91 2.90
C ILE A 6 19.82 -10.43 2.91
N LEU A 7 20.04 -9.93 4.12
CA LEU A 7 20.43 -8.55 4.40
C LEU A 7 21.75 -8.58 5.15
N ILE A 8 22.80 -8.16 4.50
CA ILE A 8 24.12 -8.07 5.10
C ILE A 8 24.57 -6.62 5.02
N PRO A 9 24.86 -5.96 6.17
CA PRO A 9 25.11 -4.52 6.23
C PRO A 9 26.19 -4.00 5.28
N LYS A 10 27.21 -4.80 5.01
CA LYS A 10 28.36 -4.43 4.16
C LYS A 10 28.30 -5.01 2.74
N LEU A 11 27.21 -5.70 2.36
CA LEU A 11 27.16 -6.35 1.05
C LEU A 11 26.66 -5.36 -0.02
N LYS A 12 27.34 -5.34 -1.19
CA LYS A 12 26.89 -4.52 -2.33
C LYS A 12 25.51 -5.00 -2.82
N LEU A 13 24.65 -4.04 -3.18
CA LEU A 13 23.26 -4.29 -3.61
C LEU A 13 23.13 -5.40 -4.67
N ASN A 14 24.00 -5.39 -5.70
CA ASN A 14 23.98 -6.39 -6.76
C ASN A 14 24.16 -7.83 -6.23
N LYS A 15 24.95 -8.01 -5.18
CA LYS A 15 25.11 -9.33 -4.55
C LYS A 15 23.86 -9.74 -3.79
N ILE A 16 23.24 -8.82 -3.05
CA ILE A 16 21.97 -9.07 -2.33
C ILE A 16 20.88 -9.48 -3.33
N THR A 17 20.72 -8.75 -4.42
CA THR A 17 19.74 -9.04 -5.47
C THR A 17 19.98 -10.42 -6.11
N ASN A 18 21.24 -10.75 -6.39
CA ASN A 18 21.60 -12.05 -6.97
C ASN A 18 21.31 -13.22 -6.01
N TYR A 19 21.61 -13.07 -4.71
CA TYR A 19 21.27 -14.07 -3.71
C TYR A 19 19.74 -14.24 -3.58
N ASN A 20 18.99 -13.16 -3.48
CA ASN A 20 17.54 -13.22 -3.38
C ASN A 20 16.90 -13.85 -4.62
N ASN A 21 17.40 -13.55 -5.82
CA ASN A 21 16.94 -14.19 -7.06
C ASN A 21 17.24 -15.68 -7.10
N ARG A 22 18.40 -16.11 -6.58
CA ARG A 22 18.77 -17.51 -6.47
C ARG A 22 17.83 -18.26 -5.52
N TYR A 23 17.55 -17.70 -4.34
CA TYR A 23 16.56 -18.26 -3.41
C TYR A 23 15.17 -18.38 -4.04
N ARG A 24 14.68 -17.34 -4.71
CA ARG A 24 13.39 -17.38 -5.42
C ARG A 24 13.31 -18.52 -6.45
N LYS A 25 14.40 -18.77 -7.17
CA LYS A 25 14.47 -19.88 -8.15
C LYS A 25 14.44 -21.25 -7.45
N THR A 26 15.19 -21.41 -6.37
CA THR A 26 15.30 -22.68 -5.63
C THR A 26 13.96 -23.10 -5.04
N PHE A 27 13.17 -22.17 -4.49
CA PHE A 27 11.90 -22.44 -3.80
C PHE A 27 10.67 -22.16 -4.64
N LYS A 28 10.80 -22.09 -5.96
CA LYS A 28 9.71 -21.72 -6.88
C LYS A 28 8.44 -22.59 -6.75
N ASN A 29 8.58 -23.84 -6.35
CA ASN A 29 7.49 -24.82 -6.26
C ASN A 29 7.00 -25.07 -4.82
N GLU A 30 7.52 -24.35 -3.84
CA GLU A 30 7.12 -24.50 -2.46
C GLU A 30 6.16 -23.38 -2.03
N LYS A 31 5.37 -23.63 -0.99
CA LYS A 31 4.55 -22.59 -0.34
C LYS A 31 5.45 -21.62 0.45
N VAL A 32 6.30 -20.92 -0.27
CA VAL A 32 7.30 -19.99 0.26
C VAL A 32 6.94 -18.58 -0.17
N ILE A 33 6.82 -17.68 0.78
CA ILE A 33 6.58 -16.26 0.53
C ILE A 33 7.88 -15.51 0.79
N PHE A 34 8.38 -14.86 -0.25
CA PHE A 34 9.55 -13.98 -0.16
C PHE A 34 9.10 -12.59 0.26
N LEU A 35 9.76 -12.07 1.29
CA LEU A 35 9.59 -10.69 1.71
C LEU A 35 10.43 -9.78 0.83
N ASP A 36 9.80 -9.08 -0.09
CA ASP A 36 10.49 -8.06 -0.89
C ASP A 36 10.44 -6.72 -0.15
N ILE A 37 11.47 -6.50 0.67
CA ILE A 37 11.64 -5.30 1.49
C ILE A 37 12.96 -4.59 1.17
N VAL A 38 13.58 -4.94 0.03
CA VAL A 38 14.90 -4.41 -0.33
C VAL A 38 14.84 -2.90 -0.56
N ASP A 39 13.79 -2.42 -1.24
CA ASP A 39 13.64 -1.00 -1.54
C ASP A 39 13.46 -0.17 -0.26
N GLU A 40 12.62 -0.64 0.67
CA GLU A 40 12.42 0.04 1.96
C GLU A 40 13.68 0.05 2.84
N LEU A 41 14.53 -0.97 2.70
CA LEU A 41 15.79 -1.03 3.42
C LEU A 41 16.85 -0.10 2.81
N LEU A 42 16.85 0.06 1.49
CA LEU A 42 17.76 0.97 0.81
C LEU A 42 17.44 2.43 1.11
N GLU A 43 16.15 2.77 1.18
CA GLU A 43 15.69 4.12 1.55
C GLU A 43 16.10 4.49 2.99
N ASN A 44 16.28 3.52 3.87
CA ASN A 44 16.54 3.72 5.30
C ASN A 44 17.87 3.13 5.77
N LYS A 45 18.79 2.84 4.85
CA LYS A 45 20.04 2.09 5.14
C LYS A 45 20.87 2.67 6.27
N ASP A 46 20.92 3.99 6.39
CA ASP A 46 21.77 4.68 7.36
C ASP A 46 21.23 4.57 8.80
N ASN A 47 19.92 4.39 8.97
CA ASN A 47 19.26 4.26 10.28
C ASN A 47 18.87 2.81 10.59
N PHE A 48 18.93 1.91 9.60
CA PHE A 48 18.48 0.53 9.74
C PHE A 48 19.46 -0.34 10.52
N TRP A 49 20.76 -0.05 10.41
CA TRP A 49 21.81 -0.86 10.99
C TRP A 49 22.42 -0.19 12.22
N ASP A 50 22.74 -1.02 13.21
CA ASP A 50 23.51 -0.68 14.41
C ASP A 50 24.52 -1.82 14.63
N LEU A 51 25.74 -1.61 14.17
CA LEU A 51 26.77 -2.65 14.21
C LEU A 51 27.32 -2.87 15.63
N GLU A 52 27.35 -1.83 16.48
CA GLU A 52 27.76 -1.96 17.87
C GLU A 52 26.78 -2.84 18.64
N ARG A 53 25.49 -2.71 18.37
CA ARG A 53 24.46 -3.54 18.96
C ARG A 53 24.62 -5.03 18.61
N SER A 54 25.22 -5.35 17.49
CA SER A 54 25.46 -6.73 17.04
C SER A 54 26.36 -7.50 18.02
N GLU A 55 27.32 -6.83 18.62
CA GLU A 55 28.25 -7.45 19.57
C GLU A 55 27.59 -7.83 20.88
N PHE A 56 26.62 -7.04 21.33
CA PHE A 56 25.92 -7.27 22.62
C PHE A 56 24.67 -8.12 22.49
N PHE A 57 23.91 -7.98 21.42
CA PHE A 57 22.57 -8.56 21.29
C PHE A 57 22.44 -9.58 20.14
N GLY A 58 23.52 -9.88 19.42
CA GLY A 58 23.51 -10.83 18.31
C GLY A 58 22.67 -10.39 17.10
N THR A 59 22.25 -9.11 17.05
CA THR A 59 21.51 -8.54 15.94
C THR A 59 22.07 -7.18 15.56
N SER A 60 22.38 -7.01 14.28
CA SER A 60 22.87 -5.74 13.71
C SER A 60 21.75 -4.77 13.31
N THR A 61 20.49 -5.09 13.62
CA THR A 61 19.36 -4.24 13.30
C THR A 61 19.15 -3.22 14.42
N SER A 62 19.11 -1.93 14.10
CA SER A 62 18.81 -0.86 15.06
C SER A 62 17.38 -0.97 15.59
N LEU A 63 17.04 -0.21 16.63
CA LEU A 63 15.64 -0.11 17.11
C LEU A 63 14.71 0.43 16.03
N TYR A 64 15.16 1.43 15.26
CA TYR A 64 14.43 1.95 14.11
C TYR A 64 14.23 0.87 13.04
N GLY A 65 15.27 0.10 12.72
CA GLY A 65 15.18 -1.01 11.77
C GLY A 65 14.21 -2.10 12.21
N GLN A 66 14.18 -2.41 13.52
CA GLN A 66 13.22 -3.37 14.09
C GLN A 66 11.78 -2.87 14.00
N ASP A 67 11.52 -1.61 14.33
CA ASP A 67 10.20 -0.97 14.20
C ASP A 67 9.75 -0.94 12.74
N LEU A 68 10.64 -0.58 11.81
CA LEU A 68 10.36 -0.62 10.37
C LEU A 68 10.00 -2.04 9.91
N LEU A 69 10.76 -3.06 10.31
CA LEU A 69 10.46 -4.45 9.98
C LEU A 69 9.12 -4.89 10.56
N ALA A 70 8.82 -4.52 11.81
CA ALA A 70 7.55 -4.86 12.45
C ALA A 70 6.36 -4.21 11.71
N LYS A 71 6.49 -2.95 11.30
CA LYS A 71 5.48 -2.26 10.50
C LYS A 71 5.29 -2.89 9.12
N LEU A 72 6.38 -3.19 8.41
CA LEU A 72 6.33 -3.85 7.12
C LEU A 72 5.69 -5.24 7.23
N PHE A 73 6.07 -6.00 8.24
CA PHE A 73 5.51 -7.32 8.48
C PHE A 73 4.01 -7.25 8.82
N GLY A 74 3.64 -6.41 9.78
CA GLY A 74 2.26 -6.31 10.27
C GLY A 74 1.28 -5.70 9.27
N LEU A 75 1.71 -4.69 8.51
CA LEU A 75 0.82 -3.92 7.63
C LEU A 75 0.88 -4.35 6.16
N LYS A 76 1.96 -4.99 5.72
CA LYS A 76 2.16 -5.37 4.31
C LYS A 76 2.12 -6.87 4.10
N ILE A 77 2.77 -7.64 4.97
CA ILE A 77 3.02 -9.06 4.75
C ILE A 77 1.93 -9.94 5.36
N LEU A 78 1.62 -9.77 6.66
CA LEU A 78 0.59 -10.56 7.33
C LEU A 78 -0.75 -10.55 6.57
N PRO A 79 -1.27 -9.40 6.10
CA PRO A 79 -2.51 -9.40 5.34
C PRO A 79 -2.46 -10.22 4.05
N SER A 80 -1.29 -10.31 3.39
CA SER A 80 -1.12 -11.09 2.17
C SER A 80 -1.06 -12.61 2.39
N LEU A 81 -0.76 -13.04 3.62
CA LEU A 81 -0.66 -14.46 4.00
C LEU A 81 -2.03 -15.12 4.23
N PHE A 82 -2.99 -14.35 4.66
CA PHE A 82 -4.33 -14.85 4.86
C PHE A 82 -5.09 -14.74 3.55
N ASN A 83 -5.36 -15.85 2.88
CA ASN A 83 -6.11 -15.99 1.61
C ASN A 83 -7.53 -15.41 1.70
N GLN A 84 -7.67 -14.16 2.10
CA GLN A 84 -8.93 -13.45 2.08
C GLN A 84 -9.17 -12.99 0.63
N LYS A 85 -10.21 -13.52 0.01
CA LYS A 85 -10.62 -13.05 -1.33
C LYS A 85 -11.08 -11.59 -1.22
N ILE A 86 -10.19 -10.65 -1.55
CA ILE A 86 -10.57 -9.25 -1.67
C ILE A 86 -11.59 -9.13 -2.79
N LYS A 87 -12.73 -8.51 -2.48
CA LYS A 87 -13.84 -8.25 -3.41
C LYS A 87 -13.98 -6.77 -3.73
N SER A 88 -13.46 -5.92 -2.86
CA SER A 88 -13.46 -4.47 -3.07
C SER A 88 -12.18 -3.85 -2.56
N ILE A 89 -11.69 -2.84 -3.28
CA ILE A 89 -10.58 -1.98 -2.87
C ILE A 89 -11.12 -0.56 -2.76
N ILE A 90 -10.88 0.07 -1.61
CA ILE A 90 -11.23 1.46 -1.35
C ILE A 90 -9.94 2.25 -1.31
N PHE A 91 -9.80 3.25 -2.17
CA PHE A 91 -8.61 4.09 -2.27
C PHE A 91 -8.85 5.45 -1.63
N ASP A 92 -7.82 6.00 -1.02
CA ASP A 92 -7.66 7.45 -0.92
C ASP A 92 -7.29 8.04 -2.30
N LEU A 93 -7.33 9.37 -2.44
CA LEU A 93 -7.04 10.08 -3.68
C LEU A 93 -5.68 10.76 -3.68
N ASP A 94 -5.53 11.80 -2.83
CA ASP A 94 -4.37 12.68 -2.80
C ASP A 94 -3.10 11.88 -2.47
N ASP A 95 -2.05 12.08 -3.25
CA ASP A 95 -0.77 11.35 -3.14
C ASP A 95 -0.89 9.81 -3.11
N THR A 96 -2.09 9.30 -3.41
CA THR A 96 -2.37 7.87 -3.54
C THR A 96 -2.67 7.50 -5.00
N LEU A 97 -3.79 7.93 -5.57
CA LEU A 97 -4.16 7.64 -6.96
C LEU A 97 -3.51 8.60 -7.96
N TYR A 98 -3.16 9.79 -7.53
CA TYR A 98 -2.38 10.80 -8.27
C TYR A 98 -1.40 11.49 -7.31
N THR A 99 -0.45 12.22 -7.85
CA THR A 99 0.52 13.02 -7.10
C THR A 99 -0.02 14.43 -6.90
N GLY A 100 0.08 14.94 -5.67
CA GLY A 100 -0.40 16.23 -5.21
C GLY A 100 -1.71 16.17 -4.45
N THR A 101 -2.08 17.29 -3.83
CA THR A 101 -3.30 17.46 -3.00
C THR A 101 -4.23 18.45 -3.70
N VAL A 102 -5.36 17.97 -4.23
CA VAL A 102 -6.24 18.80 -5.06
C VAL A 102 -6.78 20.02 -4.33
N GLY A 103 -7.06 19.91 -3.04
CA GLY A 103 -7.56 21.03 -2.23
C GLY A 103 -6.54 22.13 -1.99
N GLU A 104 -5.24 21.83 -2.02
CA GLU A 104 -4.14 22.79 -1.78
C GLU A 104 -3.51 23.25 -3.09
N ASP A 105 -3.22 22.32 -3.98
CA ASP A 105 -2.49 22.58 -5.22
C ASP A 105 -3.39 23.03 -6.37
N GLY A 106 -4.68 22.70 -6.28
CA GLY A 106 -5.61 22.83 -7.38
C GLY A 106 -5.43 21.74 -8.45
N VAL A 107 -6.50 21.51 -9.21
CA VAL A 107 -6.56 20.43 -10.22
C VAL A 107 -5.52 20.60 -11.36
N GLU A 108 -4.94 21.80 -11.52
CA GLU A 108 -3.94 22.07 -12.58
C GLU A 108 -2.56 21.49 -12.24
N LYS A 109 -2.23 21.32 -10.97
CA LYS A 109 -0.92 20.88 -10.52
C LYS A 109 -0.86 19.39 -10.23
N ILE A 110 -1.99 18.73 -10.02
CA ILE A 110 -2.00 17.28 -9.80
C ILE A 110 -1.74 16.53 -11.10
N TYR A 111 -1.03 15.41 -11.02
CA TYR A 111 -0.66 14.61 -12.17
C TYR A 111 -0.50 13.13 -11.82
N LEU A 112 -0.47 12.28 -12.85
CA LEU A 112 -0.10 10.88 -12.69
C LEU A 112 1.39 10.70 -13.00
N ASP A 113 2.13 10.18 -12.03
CA ASP A 113 3.50 9.76 -12.26
C ASP A 113 3.56 8.47 -13.12
N LYS A 114 4.78 8.00 -13.41
CA LYS A 114 5.00 6.79 -14.22
C LYS A 114 4.36 5.53 -13.62
N ASN A 115 4.39 5.41 -12.30
CA ASN A 115 3.87 4.27 -11.58
C ASN A 115 2.33 4.32 -11.47
N GLN A 116 1.77 5.50 -11.20
CA GLN A 116 0.33 5.72 -11.15
C GLN A 116 -0.32 5.48 -12.53
N LYS A 117 0.33 5.88 -13.63
CA LYS A 117 -0.09 5.52 -15.00
C LYS A 117 -0.09 4.01 -15.25
N LYS A 118 0.88 3.27 -14.70
CA LYS A 118 0.89 1.80 -14.76
C LYS A 118 -0.23 1.19 -13.90
N ALA A 119 -0.45 1.74 -12.70
CA ALA A 119 -1.52 1.30 -11.81
C ALA A 119 -2.91 1.46 -12.45
N GLU A 120 -3.15 2.51 -13.23
CA GLU A 120 -4.42 2.71 -13.94
C GLU A 120 -4.79 1.53 -14.87
N LYS A 121 -3.80 0.91 -15.51
CA LYS A 121 -4.02 -0.30 -16.32
C LYS A 121 -4.44 -1.49 -15.46
N LYS A 122 -3.84 -1.60 -14.26
CA LYS A 122 -4.19 -2.66 -13.30
C LYS A 122 -5.61 -2.48 -12.75
N TYR A 123 -6.08 -1.25 -12.53
CA TYR A 123 -7.46 -1.00 -12.07
C TYR A 123 -8.49 -1.60 -13.02
N SER A 124 -8.31 -1.41 -14.33
CA SER A 124 -9.19 -2.01 -15.34
C SER A 124 -9.14 -3.56 -15.33
N LEU A 125 -7.99 -4.15 -15.04
CA LEU A 125 -7.83 -5.60 -14.92
C LEU A 125 -8.52 -6.12 -13.64
N LEU A 126 -8.36 -5.43 -12.51
CA LEU A 126 -9.02 -5.76 -11.25
C LEU A 126 -10.55 -5.78 -11.41
N GLN A 127 -11.13 -4.77 -12.08
CA GLN A 127 -12.55 -4.75 -12.38
C GLN A 127 -13.00 -5.92 -13.27
N LYS A 128 -12.23 -6.25 -14.32
CA LYS A 128 -12.51 -7.42 -15.17
C LYS A 128 -12.51 -8.72 -14.37
N ASN A 129 -11.71 -8.78 -13.30
CA ASN A 129 -11.64 -9.91 -12.38
C ASN A 129 -12.73 -9.85 -11.27
N GLY A 130 -13.68 -8.92 -11.36
CA GLY A 130 -14.80 -8.81 -10.42
C GLY A 130 -14.49 -8.07 -9.12
N ILE A 131 -13.37 -7.34 -9.05
CA ILE A 131 -13.03 -6.51 -7.87
C ILE A 131 -13.65 -5.12 -8.05
N LEU A 132 -14.44 -4.69 -7.08
CA LEU A 132 -15.05 -3.37 -7.06
C LEU A 132 -14.05 -2.34 -6.53
N LEU A 133 -13.92 -1.21 -7.24
CA LEU A 133 -13.04 -0.12 -6.85
C LEU A 133 -13.87 1.07 -6.37
N SER A 134 -13.54 1.61 -5.22
CA SER A 134 -14.24 2.72 -4.58
C SER A 134 -13.24 3.79 -4.13
N ILE A 135 -13.74 4.98 -3.84
CA ILE A 135 -12.93 6.08 -3.34
C ILE A 135 -13.50 6.57 -2.01
N SER A 136 -12.61 6.84 -1.06
CA SER A 136 -12.90 7.57 0.18
C SER A 136 -11.83 8.65 0.35
N SER A 137 -12.18 9.91 0.18
CA SER A 137 -11.25 11.03 0.23
C SER A 137 -11.76 12.16 1.14
N LYS A 138 -10.84 12.88 1.77
CA LYS A 138 -11.09 14.12 2.52
C LYS A 138 -10.94 15.33 1.62
N ASN A 139 -11.86 15.48 0.69
CA ASN A 139 -11.92 16.56 -0.29
C ASN A 139 -13.36 17.07 -0.46
N ASN A 140 -13.51 18.25 -1.03
CA ASN A 140 -14.83 18.69 -1.45
C ASN A 140 -15.27 17.93 -2.71
N ASP A 141 -16.56 17.67 -2.81
CA ASP A 141 -17.11 16.94 -3.97
C ASP A 141 -16.90 17.70 -5.29
N SER A 142 -16.85 19.06 -5.25
CA SER A 142 -16.49 19.91 -6.39
C SER A 142 -15.12 19.57 -6.96
N ASP A 143 -14.11 19.47 -6.08
CA ASP A 143 -12.70 19.27 -6.45
C ASP A 143 -12.53 17.91 -7.12
N ILE A 144 -13.19 16.90 -6.57
CA ILE A 144 -13.16 15.54 -7.15
C ILE A 144 -13.88 15.50 -8.51
N ARG A 145 -14.96 16.27 -8.69
CA ARG A 145 -15.60 16.39 -10.02
C ARG A 145 -14.65 16.96 -11.06
N ASP A 146 -13.83 17.93 -10.67
CA ASP A 146 -12.86 18.55 -11.59
C ASP A 146 -11.71 17.62 -11.93
N VAL A 147 -11.22 16.79 -11.01
CA VAL A 147 -10.26 15.71 -11.29
C VAL A 147 -10.78 14.76 -12.37
N PHE A 148 -12.05 14.38 -12.30
CA PHE A 148 -12.66 13.50 -13.31
C PHE A 148 -12.95 14.22 -14.62
N LYS A 149 -13.38 15.50 -14.61
CA LYS A 149 -13.59 16.31 -15.82
C LYS A 149 -12.29 16.45 -16.63
N LYS A 150 -11.16 16.67 -15.94
CA LYS A 150 -9.83 16.73 -16.57
C LYS A 150 -9.27 15.37 -16.99
N LYS A 151 -10.02 14.30 -16.77
CA LYS A 151 -9.65 12.93 -17.14
C LYS A 151 -8.32 12.45 -16.52
N ILE A 152 -7.92 13.02 -15.39
CA ILE A 152 -6.77 12.55 -14.63
C ILE A 152 -7.01 11.10 -14.18
N LEU A 153 -8.24 10.80 -13.73
CA LEU A 153 -8.71 9.46 -13.43
C LEU A 153 -9.99 9.13 -14.22
N LYS A 154 -10.18 7.88 -14.56
CA LYS A 154 -11.40 7.39 -15.24
C LYS A 154 -12.52 7.14 -14.22
N LYS A 155 -13.46 8.08 -14.08
CA LYS A 155 -14.58 7.99 -13.14
C LYS A 155 -15.30 6.63 -13.18
N LYS A 156 -15.50 6.06 -14.37
CA LYS A 156 -16.20 4.78 -14.59
C LYS A 156 -15.57 3.58 -13.88
N LEU A 157 -14.32 3.71 -13.42
CA LEU A 157 -13.64 2.65 -12.68
C LEU A 157 -14.03 2.62 -11.19
N PHE A 158 -14.63 3.69 -10.67
CA PHE A 158 -14.82 3.83 -9.23
C PHE A 158 -16.29 4.02 -8.86
N PHE A 159 -16.79 3.14 -7.98
CA PHE A 159 -18.13 3.25 -7.40
C PHE A 159 -18.20 2.44 -6.09
N PRO A 160 -18.80 2.98 -5.02
CA PRO A 160 -19.18 4.39 -4.86
C PRO A 160 -17.96 5.30 -4.60
N ILE A 161 -18.17 6.61 -4.73
CA ILE A 161 -17.18 7.65 -4.42
C ILE A 161 -17.73 8.45 -3.23
N LYS A 162 -16.93 8.57 -2.16
CA LYS A 162 -17.20 9.39 -0.98
C LYS A 162 -16.12 10.44 -0.82
N ALA A 163 -16.45 11.68 -1.13
CA ALA A 163 -15.59 12.84 -0.96
C ALA A 163 -16.22 13.79 0.05
N ASN A 164 -15.70 13.84 1.24
CA ASN A 164 -16.14 14.71 2.33
C ASN A 164 -15.13 14.69 3.48
N TRP A 165 -15.26 15.61 4.43
CA TRP A 165 -14.37 15.78 5.58
C TRP A 165 -14.69 14.86 6.77
N SER A 166 -15.57 13.88 6.61
CA SER A 166 -15.83 12.86 7.63
C SER A 166 -14.63 11.93 7.81
N ARG A 167 -14.57 11.25 8.96
CA ARG A 167 -13.56 10.19 9.18
C ARG A 167 -13.63 9.14 8.09
N LYS A 168 -12.47 8.62 7.66
CA LYS A 168 -12.36 7.58 6.65
C LYS A 168 -13.17 6.34 7.03
N SER A 169 -13.10 5.91 8.28
CA SER A 169 -13.89 4.78 8.79
C SER A 169 -15.39 4.94 8.60
N LYS A 170 -15.95 6.16 8.76
CA LYS A 170 -17.36 6.45 8.49
C LYS A 170 -17.70 6.27 7.02
N ASN A 171 -16.90 6.86 6.13
CA ASN A 171 -17.07 6.72 4.68
C ASN A 171 -16.97 5.26 4.23
N ILE A 172 -16.03 4.51 4.79
CA ILE A 172 -15.85 3.08 4.49
C ILE A 172 -17.07 2.26 4.94
N LYS A 173 -17.65 2.55 6.11
CA LYS A 173 -18.90 1.92 6.56
C LYS A 173 -20.06 2.21 5.62
N ASP A 174 -20.16 3.42 5.11
CA ASP A 174 -21.20 3.80 4.15
C ASP A 174 -20.99 3.11 2.80
N ILE A 175 -19.74 3.05 2.31
CA ILE A 175 -19.36 2.29 1.10
C ILE A 175 -19.73 0.80 1.28
N GLN A 176 -19.39 0.23 2.43
CA GLN A 176 -19.68 -1.17 2.75
C GLN A 176 -21.18 -1.47 2.70
N LYS A 177 -22.02 -0.57 3.26
CA LYS A 177 -23.48 -0.70 3.20
C LYS A 177 -24.02 -0.69 1.75
N ILE A 178 -23.47 0.16 0.89
CA ILE A 178 -23.85 0.24 -0.52
C ILE A 178 -23.45 -1.04 -1.26
N LEU A 179 -22.20 -1.50 -1.07
CA LEU A 179 -21.67 -2.67 -1.77
C LEU A 179 -22.14 -3.99 -1.17
N LYS A 180 -22.62 -4.01 0.07
CA LYS A 180 -23.04 -5.22 0.82
C LYS A 180 -21.93 -6.29 0.88
N ILE A 181 -20.68 -5.87 1.02
CA ILE A 181 -19.49 -6.72 1.11
C ILE A 181 -19.00 -6.74 2.55
N SER A 182 -18.64 -7.90 3.09
CA SER A 182 -18.04 -8.01 4.42
C SER A 182 -16.72 -7.25 4.50
N PHE A 183 -16.44 -6.56 5.62
CA PHE A 183 -15.20 -5.81 5.84
C PHE A 183 -13.95 -6.65 5.61
N LYS A 184 -13.94 -7.93 5.99
CA LYS A 184 -12.81 -8.85 5.74
C LYS A 184 -12.50 -9.08 4.25
N ASN A 185 -13.41 -8.73 3.35
CA ASN A 185 -13.22 -8.81 1.90
C ASN A 185 -12.96 -7.43 1.27
N ILE A 186 -12.76 -6.39 2.08
CA ILE A 186 -12.42 -5.03 1.67
C ILE A 186 -10.97 -4.74 2.01
N LEU A 187 -10.24 -4.16 1.06
CA LEU A 187 -8.92 -3.59 1.26
C LEU A 187 -9.02 -2.06 1.18
N PHE A 188 -8.56 -1.37 2.21
CA PHE A 188 -8.42 0.09 2.20
C PHE A 188 -6.96 0.47 1.99
N ILE A 189 -6.70 1.40 1.07
CA ILE A 189 -5.36 1.86 0.69
C ILE A 189 -5.29 3.37 0.87
N ASP A 190 -4.30 3.84 1.63
CA ASP A 190 -4.10 5.25 1.93
C ASP A 190 -2.59 5.53 2.14
N ASN A 191 -2.11 6.72 1.74
CA ASN A 191 -0.73 7.16 1.96
C ASN A 191 -0.51 7.71 3.36
N ASN A 192 -1.56 8.11 4.06
CA ASN A 192 -1.50 8.64 5.42
C ASN A 192 -1.65 7.51 6.45
N ILE A 193 -0.55 7.20 7.15
CA ILE A 193 -0.52 6.15 8.17
C ILE A 193 -1.54 6.38 9.30
N SER A 194 -1.83 7.64 9.66
CA SER A 194 -2.80 7.97 10.71
C SER A 194 -4.22 7.58 10.32
N GLU A 195 -4.60 7.77 9.04
CA GLU A 195 -5.89 7.36 8.51
C GLU A 195 -5.99 5.82 8.44
N VAL A 196 -4.91 5.15 8.03
CA VAL A 196 -4.84 3.68 8.03
C VAL A 196 -5.05 3.11 9.43
N ILE A 197 -4.38 3.70 10.44
CA ILE A 197 -4.50 3.28 11.84
C ILE A 197 -5.92 3.57 12.38
N GLU A 198 -6.49 4.75 12.07
CA GLU A 198 -7.85 5.12 12.46
C GLU A 198 -8.87 4.10 11.94
N VAL A 199 -8.78 3.79 10.65
CA VAL A 199 -9.65 2.82 10.00
C VAL A 199 -9.49 1.43 10.62
N LYS A 200 -8.27 0.96 10.83
CA LYS A 200 -8.02 -0.37 11.39
C LYS A 200 -8.50 -0.50 12.84
N LYS A 201 -8.34 0.56 13.66
CA LYS A 201 -8.86 0.60 15.04
C LYS A 201 -10.39 0.60 15.07
N THR A 202 -11.03 1.33 14.15
CA THR A 202 -12.50 1.50 14.14
C THR A 202 -13.20 0.32 13.46
N ILE A 203 -12.53 -0.37 12.55
CA ILE A 203 -13.04 -1.53 11.79
C ILE A 203 -11.98 -2.64 11.85
N PRO A 204 -11.91 -3.44 12.91
CA PRO A 204 -10.85 -4.44 13.09
C PRO A 204 -10.76 -5.49 11.98
N ASP A 205 -11.90 -5.84 11.36
CA ASP A 205 -11.98 -6.87 10.33
C ASP A 205 -11.52 -6.40 8.94
N ILE A 206 -11.34 -5.09 8.71
CA ILE A 206 -10.93 -4.59 7.40
C ILE A 206 -9.45 -4.86 7.14
N ASN A 207 -9.13 -5.17 5.89
CA ASN A 207 -7.73 -5.18 5.45
C ASN A 207 -7.30 -3.75 5.12
N VAL A 208 -6.11 -3.38 5.55
CA VAL A 208 -5.56 -2.06 5.29
C VAL A 208 -4.17 -2.17 4.66
N PHE A 209 -3.85 -1.24 3.79
CA PHE A 209 -2.54 -1.13 3.20
C PHE A 209 -2.08 0.33 3.24
N TRP A 210 -0.96 0.57 3.90
CA TRP A 210 -0.30 1.86 3.88
C TRP A 210 0.65 1.94 2.69
N THR A 211 0.40 2.88 1.79
CA THR A 211 1.25 3.13 0.63
C THR A 211 2.12 4.36 0.84
N LYS A 212 3.43 4.19 0.91
CA LYS A 212 4.36 5.31 1.06
C LYS A 212 4.52 6.13 -0.21
N ASN A 213 4.36 5.48 -1.35
CA ASN A 213 4.60 6.05 -2.67
C ASN A 213 3.90 5.21 -3.75
N SER A 214 3.92 5.73 -4.96
CA SER A 214 3.30 5.08 -6.12
C SER A 214 3.87 3.70 -6.47
N GLN A 215 5.16 3.44 -6.14
CA GLN A 215 5.76 2.12 -6.35
C GLN A 215 5.17 1.07 -5.40
N SER A 216 4.98 1.44 -4.13
CA SER A 216 4.36 0.54 -3.15
C SER A 216 2.90 0.23 -3.51
N LEU A 217 2.18 1.20 -4.08
CA LEU A 217 0.83 1.00 -4.60
C LEU A 217 0.79 -0.06 -5.71
N ILE A 218 1.69 0.05 -6.70
CA ILE A 218 1.78 -0.94 -7.79
C ILE A 218 2.08 -2.34 -7.27
N ASN A 219 2.94 -2.45 -6.28
CA ASN A 219 3.33 -3.75 -5.71
C ASN A 219 2.19 -4.39 -4.91
N CYS A 220 1.27 -3.57 -4.37
CA CYS A 220 0.07 -4.04 -3.67
C CYS A 220 -1.00 -4.59 -4.63
N LEU A 221 -1.14 -3.96 -5.80
CA LEU A 221 -2.13 -4.30 -6.84
C LEU A 221 -1.67 -5.49 -7.71
#